data_8bab9cf9fe2b1cdeaba1aa8fc53276d2
#
_entry.id   8bab9cf9fe2b1cdeaba1aa8fc53276d2
#
_cell.length_a   1.000
_cell.length_b   1.000
_cell.length_c   1.000
_cell.angle_alpha   90.00
_cell.angle_beta   90.00
_cell.angle_gamma   90.00
#
_symmetry.space_group_name_H-M   'P 1'
#
loop_
_entity.id
_entity.type
_entity.pdbx_description
1 polymer ?
#
loop_
_entity_poly.entity_id
_entity_poly.type
_entity_poly.pdbx_seq_one_letter_code
_entity_poly.pdbx_strand_id
1 'polypeptide(L)'
;MNTQTLDTAALADYLNGRLEGFSGALTAEKFPGGQSNPTFLISDGHRRWVLRRKPPGELLPSAHAVDREYRVLSALSDTDVPVARPFLLCEDDAVIGSMFYVMEHLDGRVFWDPKLPEIGGNDERAAMYDEMNRVLATLHNLDPEQLGLGDFGRPGNYFERQVSRWTKQYR
;
A
#
# COMPACT_ATOMS: atom_id res chain seq x y z
N MET A 1 -21.14 0.28 -10.51
CA MET A 1 -20.77 1.35 -9.55
C MET A 1 -19.53 2.05 -10.05
N ASN A 2 -19.51 3.37 -9.97
CA ASN A 2 -18.37 4.14 -10.47
C ASN A 2 -17.14 3.89 -9.56
N THR A 3 -16.07 3.32 -10.08
CA THR A 3 -14.83 2.99 -9.36
C THR A 3 -14.10 4.22 -8.80
N GLN A 4 -14.61 5.41 -9.07
CA GLN A 4 -13.94 6.68 -8.77
C GLN A 4 -14.45 7.38 -7.49
N THR A 5 -15.57 6.95 -6.93
CA THR A 5 -16.15 7.60 -5.74
C THR A 5 -16.18 6.65 -4.55
N LEU A 6 -15.82 7.18 -3.37
CA LEU A 6 -16.01 6.53 -2.08
C LEU A 6 -17.34 7.00 -1.46
N ASP A 7 -18.05 6.08 -0.80
CA ASP A 7 -19.10 6.48 0.13
C ASP A 7 -18.46 7.01 1.40
N THR A 8 -18.27 8.34 1.44
CA THR A 8 -17.60 9.00 2.55
C THR A 8 -18.42 9.00 3.84
N ALA A 9 -19.75 8.90 3.76
CA ALA A 9 -20.61 8.81 4.93
C ALA A 9 -20.46 7.44 5.62
N ALA A 10 -20.66 6.36 4.87
CA ALA A 10 -20.47 5.00 5.38
C ALA A 10 -19.03 4.77 5.90
N LEU A 11 -18.04 5.33 5.21
CA LEU A 11 -16.65 5.24 5.64
C LEU A 11 -16.41 6.02 6.93
N ALA A 12 -16.94 7.23 7.08
CA ALA A 12 -16.84 8.02 8.31
C ALA A 12 -17.45 7.30 9.50
N ASP A 13 -18.64 6.73 9.33
CA ASP A 13 -19.31 5.94 10.37
C ASP A 13 -18.46 4.72 10.78
N TYR A 14 -17.85 4.04 9.82
CA TYR A 14 -16.97 2.91 10.09
C TYR A 14 -15.69 3.32 10.81
N LEU A 15 -15.05 4.42 10.42
CA LEU A 15 -13.79 4.89 11.00
C LEU A 15 -13.98 5.47 12.40
N ASN A 16 -15.16 5.97 12.71
CA ASN A 16 -15.46 6.56 14.02
C ASN A 16 -15.25 5.53 15.14
N GLY A 17 -14.40 5.86 16.09
CA GLY A 17 -13.99 5.00 17.20
C GLY A 17 -13.04 3.83 16.84
N ARG A 18 -12.67 3.66 15.54
CA ARG A 18 -11.71 2.65 15.07
C ARG A 18 -10.38 3.25 14.64
N LEU A 19 -10.43 4.42 14.01
CA LEU A 19 -9.22 5.13 13.58
C LEU A 19 -8.86 6.19 14.62
N GLU A 20 -7.72 6.02 15.26
CA GLU A 20 -7.27 6.93 16.30
C GLU A 20 -7.13 8.37 15.79
N GLY A 21 -7.77 9.29 16.48
CA GLY A 21 -7.76 10.71 16.17
C GLY A 21 -8.63 11.12 14.99
N PHE A 22 -9.44 10.22 14.45
CA PHE A 22 -10.47 10.56 13.47
C PHE A 22 -11.73 11.09 14.17
N SER A 23 -12.30 12.18 13.65
CA SER A 23 -13.56 12.73 14.14
C SER A 23 -14.27 13.56 13.07
N GLY A 24 -15.59 13.38 12.95
CA GLY A 24 -16.43 14.24 12.13
C GLY A 24 -16.62 13.80 10.68
N ALA A 25 -16.81 14.77 9.80
CA ALA A 25 -17.08 14.50 8.39
C ALA A 25 -15.79 14.14 7.64
N LEU A 26 -15.92 13.21 6.68
CA LEU A 26 -14.81 12.73 5.86
C LEU A 26 -14.87 13.33 4.45
N THR A 27 -13.74 13.82 4.00
CA THR A 27 -13.49 14.11 2.58
C THR A 27 -12.56 13.05 1.99
N ALA A 28 -12.70 12.77 0.70
CA ALA A 28 -11.86 11.82 0.00
C ALA A 28 -11.50 12.35 -1.39
N GLU A 29 -10.21 12.33 -1.72
CA GLU A 29 -9.67 12.69 -3.02
C GLU A 29 -8.84 11.54 -3.57
N LYS A 30 -9.13 11.11 -4.79
CA LYS A 30 -8.37 10.03 -5.43
C LYS A 30 -7.03 10.54 -5.92
N PHE A 31 -5.94 9.84 -5.57
CA PHE A 31 -4.64 10.13 -6.15
C PHE A 31 -4.63 9.90 -7.66
N PRO A 32 -3.99 10.78 -8.44
CA PRO A 32 -3.76 10.54 -9.86
C PRO A 32 -2.81 9.36 -10.05
N GLY A 33 -3.10 8.47 -10.99
CA GLY A 33 -2.31 7.27 -11.25
C GLY A 33 -2.79 6.04 -10.45
N GLY A 34 -2.01 4.97 -10.50
CA GLY A 34 -2.33 3.71 -9.82
C GLY A 34 -3.50 2.96 -10.48
N GLN A 35 -3.19 2.10 -11.47
CA GLN A 35 -4.23 1.36 -12.20
C GLN A 35 -4.74 0.12 -11.44
N SER A 36 -3.99 -0.36 -10.45
CA SER A 36 -4.30 -1.63 -9.78
C SER A 36 -5.24 -1.47 -8.60
N ASN A 37 -4.82 -0.78 -7.55
CA ASN A 37 -5.61 -0.59 -6.33
C ASN A 37 -5.91 0.90 -6.16
N PRO A 38 -7.18 1.34 -6.24
CA PRO A 38 -7.55 2.73 -6.03
C PRO A 38 -7.07 3.24 -4.67
N THR A 39 -6.37 4.37 -4.69
CA THR A 39 -5.79 5.00 -3.51
C THR A 39 -6.34 6.41 -3.35
N PHE A 40 -6.70 6.78 -2.13
CA PHE A 40 -7.37 8.03 -1.82
C PHE A 40 -6.67 8.74 -0.65
N LEU A 41 -6.52 10.04 -0.76
CA LEU A 41 -6.30 10.90 0.37
C LEU A 41 -7.64 11.07 1.09
N ILE A 42 -7.70 10.75 2.36
CA ILE A 42 -8.88 10.97 3.20
C ILE A 42 -8.55 11.95 4.33
N SER A 43 -9.50 12.82 4.68
CA SER A 43 -9.30 13.85 5.71
C SER A 43 -10.60 14.14 6.46
N ASP A 44 -10.47 14.39 7.76
CA ASP A 44 -11.53 14.93 8.63
C ASP A 44 -11.46 16.47 8.78
N GLY A 45 -10.60 17.13 8.00
CA GLY A 45 -10.35 18.56 8.06
C GLY A 45 -9.21 18.96 9.01
N HIS A 46 -8.77 18.07 9.90
CA HIS A 46 -7.66 18.28 10.84
C HIS A 46 -6.47 17.39 10.55
N ARG A 47 -6.75 16.14 10.22
CA ARG A 47 -5.75 15.10 9.93
C ARG A 47 -5.97 14.52 8.54
N ARG A 48 -4.92 13.91 8.01
CA ARG A 48 -4.90 13.26 6.70
C ARG A 48 -4.38 11.84 6.83
N TRP A 49 -5.01 10.92 6.08
CA TRP A 49 -4.61 9.54 5.95
C TRP A 49 -4.69 9.11 4.49
N VAL A 50 -4.14 7.96 4.19
CA VAL A 50 -4.26 7.32 2.89
C VAL A 50 -5.11 6.07 3.03
N LEU A 51 -6.17 5.97 2.23
CA LEU A 51 -6.98 4.77 2.08
C LEU A 51 -6.64 4.08 0.77
N ARG A 52 -6.36 2.77 0.83
CA ARG A 52 -6.12 1.95 -0.35
C ARG A 52 -7.08 0.77 -0.35
N ARG A 53 -7.80 0.55 -1.46
CA ARG A 53 -8.83 -0.49 -1.55
C ARG A 53 -8.65 -1.40 -2.76
N LYS A 54 -9.25 -2.58 -2.70
CA LYS A 54 -9.45 -3.41 -3.89
C LYS A 54 -10.34 -2.69 -4.90
N PRO A 55 -10.11 -2.84 -6.21
CA PRO A 55 -11.09 -2.40 -7.20
C PRO A 55 -12.41 -3.16 -6.97
N PRO A 56 -13.56 -2.53 -7.18
CA PRO A 56 -14.84 -3.24 -7.14
C PRO A 56 -15.00 -4.15 -8.37
N GLY A 57 -15.73 -5.25 -8.19
CA GLY A 57 -16.03 -6.22 -9.24
C GLY A 57 -15.33 -7.56 -9.07
N GLU A 58 -15.52 -8.47 -10.01
CA GLU A 58 -14.85 -9.78 -10.02
C GLU A 58 -13.38 -9.62 -10.37
N LEU A 59 -12.52 -10.10 -9.50
CA LEU A 59 -11.07 -10.02 -9.62
C LEU A 59 -10.47 -11.42 -9.78
N LEU A 60 -9.37 -11.51 -10.49
CA LEU A 60 -8.59 -12.73 -10.56
C LEU A 60 -8.12 -13.14 -9.16
N PRO A 61 -8.13 -14.46 -8.84
CA PRO A 61 -7.61 -14.94 -7.56
C PRO A 61 -6.19 -14.41 -7.28
N SER A 62 -5.95 -13.93 -6.09
CA SER A 62 -4.68 -13.31 -5.64
C SER A 62 -4.29 -11.99 -6.32
N ALA A 63 -5.09 -11.45 -7.23
CA ALA A 63 -4.90 -10.08 -7.71
C ALA A 63 -5.43 -9.08 -6.67
N HIS A 64 -4.77 -7.93 -6.59
CA HIS A 64 -5.25 -6.82 -5.74
C HIS A 64 -5.35 -7.15 -4.23
N ALA A 65 -4.43 -7.94 -3.71
CA ALA A 65 -4.44 -8.43 -2.33
C ALA A 65 -3.99 -7.33 -1.34
N VAL A 66 -4.89 -6.40 -1.01
CA VAL A 66 -4.62 -5.28 -0.08
C VAL A 66 -4.39 -5.75 1.36
N ASP A 67 -4.96 -6.90 1.76
CA ASP A 67 -4.67 -7.62 3.00
C ASP A 67 -3.19 -8.01 3.12
N ARG A 68 -2.61 -8.48 2.02
CA ARG A 68 -1.19 -8.82 1.95
C ARG A 68 -0.30 -7.57 2.00
N GLU A 69 -0.71 -6.49 1.33
CA GLU A 69 -0.02 -5.19 1.43
C GLU A 69 -0.01 -4.70 2.88
N TYR A 70 -1.18 -4.69 3.53
CA TYR A 70 -1.33 -4.31 4.93
C TYR A 70 -0.46 -5.16 5.86
N ARG A 71 -0.43 -6.48 5.66
CA ARG A 71 0.38 -7.40 6.47
C ARG A 71 1.88 -7.09 6.35
N VAL A 72 2.39 -6.82 5.16
CA VAL A 72 3.79 -6.44 4.95
C VAL A 72 4.10 -5.10 5.60
N LEU A 73 3.26 -4.08 5.40
CA LEU A 73 3.45 -2.78 6.03
C LEU A 73 3.45 -2.88 7.57
N SER A 74 2.53 -3.68 8.12
CA SER A 74 2.47 -3.94 9.58
C SER A 74 3.73 -4.62 10.10
N ALA A 75 4.25 -5.60 9.37
CA ALA A 75 5.48 -6.30 9.76
C ALA A 75 6.73 -5.42 9.68
N LEU A 76 6.74 -4.43 8.78
CA LEU A 76 7.87 -3.52 8.58
C LEU A 76 7.80 -2.25 9.45
N SER A 77 6.63 -1.90 10.01
CA SER A 77 6.41 -0.63 10.70
C SER A 77 7.27 -0.42 11.95
N ASP A 78 7.73 -1.52 12.57
CA ASP A 78 8.61 -1.48 13.75
C ASP A 78 10.08 -1.80 13.40
N THR A 79 10.45 -1.68 12.12
CA THR A 79 11.82 -1.89 11.63
C THR A 79 12.44 -0.59 11.12
N ASP A 80 13.74 -0.63 10.77
CA ASP A 80 14.44 0.51 10.15
C ASP A 80 14.10 0.73 8.67
N VAL A 81 13.15 -0.05 8.11
CA VAL A 81 12.64 0.17 6.75
C VAL A 81 11.56 1.25 6.79
N PRO A 82 11.73 2.39 6.11
CA PRO A 82 10.75 3.48 6.15
C PRO A 82 9.51 3.12 5.34
N VAL A 83 8.43 2.80 6.04
CA VAL A 83 7.12 2.52 5.45
C VAL A 83 6.05 3.42 6.05
N ALA A 84 5.01 3.72 5.29
CA ALA A 84 3.82 4.38 5.83
C ALA A 84 3.18 3.46 6.89
N ARG A 85 2.97 3.98 8.09
CA ARG A 85 2.40 3.22 9.20
C ARG A 85 0.96 2.80 8.87
N PRO A 86 0.63 1.50 8.88
CA PRO A 86 -0.75 1.04 8.72
C PRO A 86 -1.52 1.22 10.04
N PHE A 87 -2.79 1.62 9.95
CA PHE A 87 -3.63 1.85 11.12
C PHE A 87 -4.73 0.81 11.26
N LEU A 88 -5.42 0.46 10.17
CA LEU A 88 -6.49 -0.52 10.19
C LEU A 88 -6.66 -1.20 8.83
N LEU A 89 -7.14 -2.45 8.88
CA LEU A 89 -7.62 -3.21 7.72
C LEU A 89 -9.12 -3.48 7.91
N CYS A 90 -9.90 -3.24 6.86
CA CYS A 90 -11.30 -3.61 6.78
C CYS A 90 -11.49 -4.69 5.73
N GLU A 91 -11.88 -5.88 6.16
CA GLU A 91 -12.16 -7.03 5.28
C GLU A 91 -13.66 -7.13 4.91
N ASP A 92 -14.51 -6.27 5.50
CA ASP A 92 -15.93 -6.25 5.24
C ASP A 92 -16.27 -5.38 4.02
N ASP A 93 -16.62 -6.04 2.93
CA ASP A 93 -17.03 -5.38 1.69
C ASP A 93 -18.33 -4.57 1.83
N ALA A 94 -19.14 -4.81 2.88
CA ALA A 94 -20.39 -4.07 3.09
C ALA A 94 -20.16 -2.59 3.42
N VAL A 95 -18.98 -2.23 3.92
CA VAL A 95 -18.68 -0.85 4.34
C VAL A 95 -18.61 0.11 3.16
N ILE A 96 -17.74 -0.18 2.17
CA ILE A 96 -17.55 0.68 0.98
C ILE A 96 -17.51 -0.10 -0.33
N GLY A 97 -18.02 -1.33 -0.33
CA GLY A 97 -18.11 -2.18 -1.52
C GLY A 97 -16.84 -2.96 -1.87
N SER A 98 -15.79 -2.89 -1.06
CA SER A 98 -14.58 -3.68 -1.21
C SER A 98 -13.67 -3.56 0.01
N MET A 99 -12.86 -4.60 0.26
CA MET A 99 -11.80 -4.59 1.27
C MET A 99 -10.85 -3.40 1.08
N PHE A 100 -10.44 -2.78 2.18
CA PHE A 100 -9.51 -1.64 2.19
C PHE A 100 -8.64 -1.61 3.44
N TYR A 101 -7.57 -0.84 3.39
CA TYR A 101 -6.81 -0.47 4.57
C TYR A 101 -6.53 1.03 4.61
N VAL A 102 -6.25 1.53 5.81
CA VAL A 102 -5.88 2.91 6.06
C VAL A 102 -4.47 2.95 6.62
N MET A 103 -3.67 3.86 6.07
CA MET A 103 -2.28 4.08 6.47
C MET A 103 -1.97 5.57 6.61
N GLU A 104 -0.82 5.86 7.14
CA GLU A 104 -0.27 7.19 7.29
C GLU A 104 -0.17 7.93 5.95
N HIS A 105 -0.52 9.23 5.99
CA HIS A 105 -0.21 10.14 4.89
C HIS A 105 1.17 10.75 5.13
N LEU A 106 2.09 10.47 4.25
CA LEU A 106 3.43 11.04 4.25
C LEU A 106 3.49 12.24 3.30
N ASP A 107 3.86 13.40 3.83
CA ASP A 107 4.19 14.54 2.99
C ASP A 107 5.58 14.36 2.38
N GLY A 108 5.67 14.42 1.05
CA GLY A 108 6.94 14.20 0.36
C GLY A 108 6.89 14.56 -1.11
N ARG A 109 8.05 14.53 -1.72
CA ARG A 109 8.21 14.69 -3.17
C ARG A 109 8.10 13.33 -3.84
N VAL A 110 7.36 13.24 -4.93
CA VAL A 110 7.26 12.04 -5.77
C VAL A 110 8.06 12.26 -7.05
N PHE A 111 9.05 11.42 -7.29
CA PHE A 111 9.88 11.45 -8.48
C PHE A 111 9.44 10.34 -9.44
N TRP A 112 9.01 10.74 -10.63
CA TRP A 112 8.54 9.80 -11.66
C TRP A 112 9.63 9.37 -12.63
N ASP A 113 10.63 10.25 -12.85
CA ASP A 113 11.79 9.95 -13.69
C ASP A 113 12.97 9.53 -12.81
N PRO A 114 13.49 8.29 -12.98
CA PRO A 114 14.65 7.83 -12.22
C PRO A 114 15.90 8.67 -12.46
N LYS A 115 15.97 9.48 -13.51
CA LYS A 115 17.08 10.41 -13.73
C LYS A 115 17.05 11.61 -12.79
N LEU A 116 15.93 11.81 -12.07
CA LEU A 116 15.73 12.91 -11.11
C LEU A 116 16.03 14.28 -11.72
N PRO A 117 15.40 14.66 -12.86
CA PRO A 117 15.69 15.92 -13.54
C PRO A 117 15.35 17.14 -12.68
N GLU A 118 14.44 17.00 -11.71
CA GLU A 118 14.03 18.07 -10.79
C GLU A 118 15.12 18.38 -9.74
N ILE A 119 16.13 17.53 -9.61
CA ILE A 119 17.23 17.70 -8.65
C ILE A 119 18.38 18.44 -9.32
N GLY A 120 18.70 19.62 -8.76
CA GLY A 120 19.64 20.55 -9.36
C GLY A 120 21.13 20.13 -9.29
N GLY A 121 21.52 19.21 -8.40
CA GLY A 121 22.92 18.85 -8.15
C GLY A 121 23.18 17.35 -8.21
N ASN A 122 24.41 16.98 -8.61
CA ASN A 122 24.82 15.58 -8.64
C ASN A 122 25.01 15.02 -7.22
N ASP A 123 25.42 15.83 -6.26
CA ASP A 123 25.61 15.40 -4.87
C ASP A 123 24.27 15.04 -4.22
N GLU A 124 23.20 15.83 -4.45
CA GLU A 124 21.86 15.49 -3.97
C GLU A 124 21.33 14.22 -4.63
N ARG A 125 21.54 14.04 -5.95
CA ARG A 125 21.17 12.80 -6.64
C ARG A 125 21.92 11.59 -6.07
N ALA A 126 23.22 11.70 -5.85
CA ALA A 126 24.03 10.63 -5.26
C ALA A 126 23.48 10.27 -3.87
N ALA A 127 23.24 11.26 -3.01
CA ALA A 127 22.68 11.04 -1.67
C ALA A 127 21.33 10.32 -1.71
N MET A 128 20.45 10.65 -2.66
CA MET A 128 19.16 9.97 -2.83
C MET A 128 19.33 8.50 -3.25
N TYR A 129 20.25 8.21 -4.18
CA TYR A 129 20.53 6.83 -4.57
C TYR A 129 21.21 6.04 -3.46
N ASP A 130 22.11 6.66 -2.71
CA ASP A 130 22.74 6.03 -1.54
C ASP A 130 21.69 5.67 -0.49
N GLU A 131 20.72 6.56 -0.22
CA GLU A 131 19.63 6.27 0.71
C GLU A 131 18.71 5.16 0.18
N MET A 132 18.38 5.13 -1.11
CA MET A 132 17.62 4.01 -1.71
C MET A 132 18.35 2.68 -1.53
N ASN A 133 19.68 2.66 -1.75
CA ASN A 133 20.49 1.46 -1.55
C ASN A 133 20.54 1.06 -0.07
N ARG A 134 20.66 2.02 0.85
CA ARG A 134 20.61 1.76 2.28
C ARG A 134 19.31 1.10 2.70
N VAL A 135 18.16 1.67 2.26
CA VAL A 135 16.84 1.11 2.55
C VAL A 135 16.67 -0.30 1.99
N LEU A 136 17.12 -0.51 0.74
CA LEU A 136 17.08 -1.84 0.11
C LEU A 136 17.94 -2.85 0.87
N ALA A 137 19.14 -2.47 1.28
CA ALA A 137 20.00 -3.32 2.07
C ALA A 137 19.39 -3.63 3.45
N THR A 138 18.79 -2.64 4.11
CA THR A 138 18.05 -2.84 5.37
C THR A 138 16.94 -3.87 5.19
N LEU A 139 16.11 -3.73 4.15
CA LEU A 139 15.04 -4.68 3.85
C LEU A 139 15.57 -6.09 3.60
N HIS A 140 16.67 -6.24 2.83
CA HIS A 140 17.25 -7.54 2.50
C HIS A 140 17.90 -8.24 3.70
N ASN A 141 18.26 -7.52 4.75
CA ASN A 141 18.82 -8.09 5.97
C ASN A 141 17.76 -8.49 7.01
N LEU A 142 16.48 -8.21 6.75
CA LEU A 142 15.41 -8.66 7.63
C LEU A 142 15.14 -10.15 7.43
N ASP A 143 14.83 -10.82 8.55
CA ASP A 143 14.41 -12.21 8.54
C ASP A 143 12.86 -12.27 8.47
N PRO A 144 12.28 -12.78 7.36
CA PRO A 144 10.83 -12.87 7.22
C PRO A 144 10.15 -13.73 8.30
N GLU A 145 10.82 -14.76 8.81
CA GLU A 145 10.28 -15.62 9.86
C GLU A 145 10.11 -14.84 11.18
N GLN A 146 11.12 -14.05 11.55
CA GLN A 146 11.06 -13.20 12.74
C GLN A 146 10.01 -12.09 12.64
N LEU A 147 9.69 -11.65 11.43
CA LEU A 147 8.64 -10.67 11.15
C LEU A 147 7.24 -11.29 11.02
N GLY A 148 7.07 -12.59 11.24
CA GLY A 148 5.80 -13.28 11.08
C GLY A 148 5.34 -13.39 9.63
N LEU A 149 6.27 -13.31 8.67
CA LEU A 149 6.03 -13.41 7.22
C LEU A 149 6.51 -14.73 6.61
N GLY A 150 6.87 -15.74 7.41
CA GLY A 150 7.41 -17.01 6.93
C GLY A 150 6.47 -17.78 5.98
N ASP A 151 5.16 -17.62 6.13
CA ASP A 151 4.13 -18.18 5.25
C ASP A 151 3.72 -17.23 4.10
N PHE A 152 4.28 -16.02 4.04
CA PHE A 152 3.90 -15.01 3.06
C PHE A 152 4.19 -15.41 1.63
N GLY A 153 5.24 -16.20 1.41
CA GLY A 153 5.63 -16.79 0.15
C GLY A 153 5.90 -18.28 0.26
N ARG A 154 5.89 -18.99 -0.84
CA ARG A 154 6.30 -20.40 -0.88
C ARG A 154 7.81 -20.47 -1.04
N PRO A 155 8.56 -21.03 -0.09
CA PRO A 155 10.00 -21.18 -0.22
C PRO A 155 10.39 -22.14 -1.35
N GLY A 156 11.56 -21.95 -1.93
CA GLY A 156 12.15 -22.84 -2.94
C GLY A 156 11.43 -22.90 -4.30
N ASN A 157 12.05 -23.52 -5.27
CA ASN A 157 11.50 -23.86 -6.60
C ASN A 157 10.78 -22.72 -7.36
N TYR A 158 11.18 -21.46 -7.14
CA TYR A 158 10.53 -20.31 -7.75
C TYR A 158 10.49 -20.42 -9.28
N PHE A 159 11.63 -20.70 -9.91
CA PHE A 159 11.74 -20.77 -11.37
C PHE A 159 10.90 -21.92 -11.96
N GLU A 160 10.93 -23.09 -11.35
CA GLU A 160 10.13 -24.23 -11.78
C GLU A 160 8.63 -23.91 -11.73
N ARG A 161 8.17 -23.28 -10.64
CA ARG A 161 6.78 -22.84 -10.52
C ARG A 161 6.39 -21.81 -11.57
N GLN A 162 7.28 -20.85 -11.88
CA GLN A 162 7.02 -19.84 -12.92
C GLN A 162 6.93 -20.49 -14.31
N VAL A 163 7.88 -21.34 -14.66
CA VAL A 163 7.87 -22.07 -15.92
C VAL A 163 6.58 -22.89 -16.06
N SER A 164 6.21 -23.66 -15.02
CA SER A 164 4.98 -24.45 -15.01
C SER A 164 3.72 -23.59 -15.19
N ARG A 165 3.63 -22.44 -14.48
CA ARG A 165 2.50 -21.49 -14.58
C ARG A 165 2.36 -20.95 -16.00
N TRP A 166 3.45 -20.41 -16.55
CA TRP A 166 3.43 -19.81 -17.89
C TRP A 166 3.16 -20.85 -18.97
N THR A 167 3.73 -22.05 -18.85
CA THR A 167 3.45 -23.14 -19.79
C THR A 167 1.96 -23.51 -19.82
N LYS A 168 1.28 -23.50 -18.67
CA LYS A 168 -0.18 -23.76 -18.60
C LYS A 168 -1.02 -22.63 -19.20
N GLN A 169 -0.54 -21.40 -19.18
CA GLN A 169 -1.27 -20.27 -19.75
C GLN A 169 -1.18 -20.20 -21.29
N TYR A 170 -0.13 -20.78 -21.85
CA TYR A 170 0.08 -20.80 -23.31
C TYR A 170 -0.44 -22.07 -24.00
N ARG A 171 -1.03 -23.01 -23.26
CA ARG A 171 -1.72 -24.21 -23.77
C ARG A 171 -3.23 -24.06 -23.71
#